data_beeb02275d66a321c6239f490f151115
#
_entry.id   beeb02275d66a321c6239f490f151115
#
_cell.length_a   1.000
_cell.length_b   1.000
_cell.length_c   1.000
_cell.angle_alpha   90.00
_cell.angle_beta   90.00
_cell.angle_gamma   90.00
#
_symmetry.space_group_name_H-M   'P 1'
#
loop_
_entity.id
_entity.type
_entity.pdbx_description
1 polymer ?
#
loop_
_entity_poly.entity_id
_entity_poly.type
_entity_poly.pdbx_seq_one_letter_code
_entity_poly.pdbx_strand_id
1 'polypeptide(L)'
;MPSQRQLRVGELVRKEVSDILTRGTMADPDLDGTIISVPEVRMTPDLRLASCLVMPLGGRDADKVVEALNRAAKTIRRDLARRMTMKYLPDLRFVLDTRFDDDDRITNLLNSREVRRDLDAEDAGPEDDR
;
A
#
# COMPACT_ATOMS: atom_id res chain seq x y z
N MET A 1 -8.67 -1.73 -19.40
CA MET A 1 -9.59 -1.30 -18.33
C MET A 1 -10.05 -2.50 -17.54
N PRO A 2 -10.05 -2.44 -16.23
CA PRO A 2 -10.58 -3.55 -15.43
C PRO A 2 -12.10 -3.66 -15.62
N SER A 3 -12.58 -4.89 -15.58
CA SER A 3 -14.02 -5.15 -15.66
C SER A 3 -14.69 -4.78 -14.35
N GLN A 4 -16.02 -4.67 -14.37
CA GLN A 4 -16.77 -4.43 -13.15
C GLN A 4 -16.54 -5.55 -12.13
N ARG A 5 -16.42 -6.78 -12.62
CA ARG A 5 -16.16 -7.92 -11.73
C ARG A 5 -14.80 -7.79 -11.07
N GLN A 6 -13.77 -7.38 -11.82
CA GLN A 6 -12.46 -7.13 -11.23
C GLN A 6 -12.53 -6.06 -10.16
N LEU A 7 -13.23 -4.96 -10.45
CA LEU A 7 -13.35 -3.87 -9.49
C LEU A 7 -14.11 -4.30 -8.23
N ARG A 8 -15.19 -5.06 -8.41
CA ARG A 8 -16.00 -5.51 -7.27
C ARG A 8 -15.22 -6.47 -6.38
N VAL A 9 -14.58 -7.47 -6.99
CA VAL A 9 -13.79 -8.43 -6.22
C VAL A 9 -12.63 -7.72 -5.55
N GLY A 10 -11.96 -6.82 -6.28
CA GLY A 10 -10.86 -6.05 -5.70
C GLY A 10 -11.28 -5.26 -4.48
N GLU A 11 -12.47 -4.66 -4.51
CA GLU A 11 -12.96 -3.88 -3.37
C GLU A 11 -13.28 -4.78 -2.18
N LEU A 12 -13.86 -5.95 -2.43
CA LEU A 12 -14.10 -6.91 -1.35
C LEU A 12 -12.80 -7.37 -0.70
N VAL A 13 -11.80 -7.70 -1.53
CA VAL A 13 -10.49 -8.10 -1.02
C VAL A 13 -9.86 -6.95 -0.24
N ARG A 14 -9.96 -5.72 -0.76
CA ARG A 14 -9.38 -4.55 -0.11
C ARG A 14 -9.93 -4.38 1.31
N LYS A 15 -11.25 -4.48 1.45
CA LYS A 15 -11.88 -4.31 2.76
C LYS A 15 -11.40 -5.35 3.74
N GLU A 16 -11.36 -6.61 3.32
CA GLU A 16 -10.98 -7.68 4.23
C GLU A 16 -9.49 -7.63 4.57
N VAL A 17 -8.64 -7.37 3.58
CA VAL A 17 -7.20 -7.25 3.84
C VAL A 17 -6.93 -6.07 4.75
N SER A 18 -7.60 -4.94 4.50
CA SER A 18 -7.45 -3.76 5.35
C SER A 18 -7.80 -4.08 6.80
N ASP A 19 -8.88 -4.82 7.02
CA ASP A 19 -9.29 -5.21 8.37
C ASP A 19 -8.29 -6.17 9.01
N ILE A 20 -7.79 -7.13 8.24
CA ILE A 20 -6.77 -8.06 8.74
C ILE A 20 -5.53 -7.29 9.20
N LEU A 21 -5.06 -6.35 8.39
CA LEU A 21 -3.87 -5.58 8.73
C LEU A 21 -4.12 -4.65 9.92
N THR A 22 -5.32 -4.11 10.03
CA THR A 22 -5.67 -3.23 11.15
C THR A 22 -5.67 -3.99 12.48
N ARG A 23 -6.08 -5.24 12.47
CA ARG A 23 -6.11 -6.04 13.70
C ARG A 23 -4.72 -6.42 14.19
N GLY A 24 -3.72 -6.33 13.32
CA GLY A 24 -2.33 -6.48 13.75
C GLY A 24 -1.99 -7.85 14.33
N THR A 25 -2.54 -8.90 13.74
CA THR A 25 -2.36 -10.26 14.28
C THR A 25 -1.10 -10.95 13.81
N MET A 26 -0.29 -10.27 13.02
CA MET A 26 0.92 -10.86 12.47
C MET A 26 2.10 -10.69 13.41
N ALA A 27 2.91 -11.74 13.53
CA ALA A 27 4.02 -11.77 14.47
C ALA A 27 5.33 -11.24 13.89
N ASP A 28 5.32 -10.65 12.72
CA ASP A 28 6.53 -10.14 12.08
C ASP A 28 6.94 -8.82 12.73
N PRO A 29 8.16 -8.70 13.28
CA PRO A 29 8.57 -7.47 13.96
C PRO A 29 8.60 -6.25 13.03
N ASP A 30 8.77 -6.44 11.73
CA ASP A 30 8.75 -5.32 10.78
C ASP A 30 7.33 -4.77 10.59
N LEU A 31 6.32 -5.51 11.03
CA LEU A 31 4.92 -5.08 10.95
C LEU A 31 4.37 -4.62 12.29
N ASP A 32 5.08 -4.92 13.37
CA ASP A 32 4.62 -4.62 14.72
C ASP A 32 4.54 -3.11 14.91
N GLY A 33 3.38 -2.64 15.35
CA GLY A 33 3.18 -1.23 15.61
C GLY A 33 3.04 -0.36 14.37
N THR A 34 3.06 -0.95 13.19
CA THR A 34 2.93 -0.19 11.95
C THR A 34 1.47 -0.14 11.51
N ILE A 35 1.01 1.06 11.22
CA ILE A 35 -0.34 1.26 10.67
C ILE A 35 -0.21 1.27 9.15
N ILE A 36 -0.95 0.39 8.50
CA ILE A 36 -0.85 0.19 7.06
C ILE A 36 -2.21 0.46 6.42
N SER A 37 -2.22 1.40 5.49
CA SER A 37 -3.40 1.71 4.70
C SER A 37 -3.37 0.89 3.42
N VAL A 38 -4.55 0.42 2.97
CA VAL A 38 -4.69 -0.31 1.71
C VAL A 38 -5.65 0.49 0.83
N PRO A 39 -5.12 1.48 0.11
CA PRO A 39 -5.99 2.34 -0.70
C PRO A 39 -6.62 1.65 -1.90
N GLU A 40 -5.99 0.61 -2.42
CA GLU A 40 -6.51 -0.01 -3.62
C GLU A 40 -6.02 -1.46 -3.73
N VAL A 41 -6.87 -2.32 -4.28
CA VAL A 41 -6.48 -3.68 -4.69
C VAL A 41 -6.83 -3.85 -6.16
N ARG A 42 -5.86 -4.26 -6.95
CA ARG A 42 -6.03 -4.48 -8.38
C ARG A 42 -6.01 -5.98 -8.66
N MET A 43 -7.08 -6.46 -9.28
CA MET A 43 -7.23 -7.86 -9.62
C MET A 43 -6.76 -8.11 -11.04
N THR A 44 -6.15 -9.27 -11.28
CA THR A 44 -5.91 -9.73 -12.65
C THR A 44 -7.26 -10.11 -13.28
N PRO A 45 -7.34 -10.11 -14.62
CA PRO A 45 -8.61 -10.44 -15.29
C PRO A 45 -9.16 -11.81 -14.92
N ASP A 46 -8.29 -12.79 -14.65
CA ASP A 46 -8.71 -14.12 -14.24
C ASP A 46 -9.00 -14.20 -12.74
N LEU A 47 -8.84 -13.09 -12.00
CA LEU A 47 -9.11 -12.98 -10.57
C LEU A 47 -8.22 -13.89 -9.73
N ARG A 48 -7.08 -14.31 -10.24
CA ARG A 48 -6.18 -15.21 -9.51
C ARG A 48 -5.14 -14.48 -8.68
N LEU A 49 -4.86 -13.23 -9.01
CA LEU A 49 -3.86 -12.46 -8.27
C LEU A 49 -4.46 -11.10 -7.88
N ALA A 50 -4.31 -10.78 -6.61
CA ALA A 50 -4.70 -9.49 -6.06
C ALA A 50 -3.42 -8.72 -5.72
N SER A 51 -3.19 -7.62 -6.42
CA SER A 51 -2.10 -6.70 -6.11
C SER A 51 -2.63 -5.66 -5.13
N CYS A 52 -2.21 -5.79 -3.88
CA CYS A 52 -2.67 -4.90 -2.81
C CYS A 52 -1.69 -3.74 -2.72
N LEU A 53 -2.15 -2.56 -3.09
CA LEU A 53 -1.35 -1.35 -2.93
C LEU A 53 -1.44 -0.93 -1.47
N VAL A 54 -0.29 -0.73 -0.84
CA VAL A 54 -0.25 -0.42 0.59
C VAL A 54 0.56 0.84 0.83
N MET A 55 0.21 1.53 1.90
CA MET A 55 0.92 2.73 2.31
C MET A 55 1.11 2.67 3.83
N PRO A 56 2.33 2.38 4.28
CA PRO A 56 2.62 2.45 5.72
C PRO A 56 2.55 3.89 6.20
N LEU A 57 1.92 4.09 7.34
CA LEU A 57 1.78 5.42 7.90
C LEU A 57 3.14 5.92 8.37
N GLY A 58 3.45 7.16 7.98
CA GLY A 58 4.74 7.76 8.32
C GLY A 58 5.81 7.51 7.29
N GLY A 59 5.62 6.56 6.40
CA GLY A 59 6.53 6.29 5.28
C GLY A 59 7.89 5.73 5.65
N ARG A 60 8.16 5.51 6.93
CA ARG A 60 9.45 4.96 7.35
C ARG A 60 9.51 3.48 7.04
N ASP A 61 10.67 3.05 6.54
CA ASP A 61 10.93 1.63 6.30
C ASP A 61 9.85 0.99 5.44
N ALA A 62 9.29 1.77 4.49
CA ALA A 62 8.20 1.29 3.66
C ALA A 62 8.58 0.03 2.90
N ASP A 63 9.82 -0.04 2.40
CA ASP A 63 10.28 -1.22 1.68
C ASP A 63 10.32 -2.45 2.57
N LYS A 64 10.76 -2.28 3.82
CA LYS A 64 10.79 -3.39 4.78
C LYS A 64 9.38 -3.85 5.12
N VAL A 65 8.45 -2.92 5.25
CA VAL A 65 7.06 -3.26 5.53
C VAL A 65 6.48 -4.06 4.37
N VAL A 66 6.73 -3.62 3.13
CA VAL A 66 6.23 -4.34 1.96
C VAL A 66 6.83 -5.74 1.88
N GLU A 67 8.14 -5.86 2.13
CA GLU A 67 8.78 -7.18 2.15
C GLU A 67 8.15 -8.08 3.21
N ALA A 68 7.89 -7.52 4.40
CA ALA A 68 7.29 -8.29 5.49
C ALA A 68 5.87 -8.73 5.13
N LEU A 69 5.09 -7.86 4.48
CA LEU A 69 3.76 -8.22 4.03
C LEU A 69 3.80 -9.37 3.03
N ASN A 70 4.75 -9.32 2.11
CA ASN A 70 4.88 -10.39 1.12
C ASN A 70 5.35 -11.71 1.76
N ARG A 71 6.19 -11.65 2.80
CA ARG A 71 6.52 -12.84 3.57
C ARG A 71 5.28 -13.41 4.26
N ALA A 72 4.40 -12.54 4.72
CA ALA A 72 3.18 -12.94 5.43
C ALA A 72 1.99 -13.20 4.50
N ALA A 73 2.18 -13.09 3.19
CA ALA A 73 1.08 -13.14 2.24
C ALA A 73 0.23 -14.41 2.38
N LYS A 74 0.89 -15.55 2.59
CA LYS A 74 0.15 -16.81 2.73
C LYS A 74 -0.68 -16.84 4.01
N THR A 75 -0.15 -16.30 5.09
CA THR A 75 -0.87 -16.19 6.36
C THR A 75 -2.07 -15.27 6.22
N ILE A 76 -1.86 -14.12 5.57
CA ILE A 76 -2.93 -13.17 5.34
C ILE A 76 -4.00 -13.78 4.44
N ARG A 77 -3.59 -14.52 3.40
CA ARG A 77 -4.52 -15.20 2.51
C ARG A 77 -5.34 -16.25 3.27
N ARG A 78 -4.73 -16.93 4.22
CA ARG A 78 -5.45 -17.89 5.05
C ARG A 78 -6.53 -17.21 5.88
N ASP A 79 -6.22 -16.06 6.45
CA ASP A 79 -7.22 -15.29 7.18
C ASP A 79 -8.30 -14.77 6.24
N LEU A 80 -7.91 -14.36 5.05
CA LEU A 80 -8.87 -13.92 4.04
C LEU A 80 -9.85 -15.04 3.68
N ALA A 81 -9.35 -16.29 3.61
CA ALA A 81 -10.19 -17.43 3.29
C ALA A 81 -11.31 -17.65 4.31
N ARG A 82 -11.07 -17.26 5.56
CA ARG A 82 -12.08 -17.38 6.60
C ARG A 82 -13.16 -16.31 6.50
N ARG A 83 -12.87 -15.22 5.79
CA ARG A 83 -13.75 -14.06 5.72
C ARG A 83 -14.52 -13.96 4.42
N MET A 84 -14.05 -14.63 3.38
CA MET A 84 -14.65 -14.53 2.05
C MET A 84 -15.05 -15.90 1.56
N THR A 85 -16.25 -15.97 1.00
CA THR A 85 -16.73 -17.18 0.33
C THR A 85 -16.50 -17.01 -1.15
N MET A 86 -15.43 -17.61 -1.65
CA MET A 86 -15.09 -17.56 -3.08
C MET A 86 -14.68 -18.96 -3.52
N LYS A 87 -15.06 -19.29 -4.74
CA LYS A 87 -14.68 -20.58 -5.31
C LYS A 87 -13.16 -20.70 -5.39
N TYR A 88 -12.51 -19.62 -5.86
CA TYR A 88 -11.05 -19.56 -5.93
C TYR A 88 -10.60 -18.28 -5.26
N LEU A 89 -9.83 -18.42 -4.21
CA LEU A 89 -9.30 -17.26 -3.50
C LEU A 89 -8.03 -16.79 -4.25
N PRO A 90 -7.90 -15.49 -4.49
CA PRO A 90 -6.71 -15.00 -5.19
C PRO A 90 -5.46 -15.11 -4.32
N ASP A 91 -4.32 -15.24 -4.96
CA ASP A 91 -3.05 -15.03 -4.30
C ASP A 91 -2.89 -13.54 -4.01
N LEU A 92 -2.17 -13.21 -2.95
CA LEU A 92 -1.95 -11.84 -2.55
C LEU A 92 -0.52 -11.42 -2.84
N ARG A 93 -0.38 -10.23 -3.37
CA ARG A 93 0.90 -9.59 -3.58
C ARG A 93 0.79 -8.16 -3.07
N PHE A 94 1.78 -7.73 -2.29
CA PHE A 94 1.76 -6.39 -1.73
C PHE A 94 2.79 -5.53 -2.43
N VAL A 95 2.36 -4.35 -2.85
CA VAL A 95 3.24 -3.38 -3.49
C VAL A 95 3.02 -2.02 -2.84
N LEU A 96 4.08 -1.24 -2.80
CA LEU A 96 3.98 0.10 -2.23
C LEU A 96 3.17 0.99 -3.17
N ASP A 97 2.22 1.74 -2.62
CA ASP A 97 1.48 2.73 -3.39
C ASP A 97 2.33 3.99 -3.46
N THR A 98 2.90 4.25 -4.63
CA THR A 98 3.77 5.39 -4.84
C THR A 98 3.03 6.59 -5.44
N ARG A 99 1.73 6.46 -5.70
CA ARG A 99 0.99 7.53 -6.36
C ARG A 99 0.95 8.79 -5.52
N PHE A 100 0.68 8.62 -4.24
CA PHE A 100 0.65 9.77 -3.32
C PHE A 100 2.05 10.37 -3.16
N ASP A 101 3.05 9.50 -3.01
CA ASP A 101 4.43 9.96 -2.89
C ASP A 101 4.89 10.68 -4.14
N ASP A 102 4.49 10.20 -5.31
CA ASP A 102 4.83 10.86 -6.56
C ASP A 102 4.20 12.24 -6.64
N ASP A 103 2.94 12.36 -6.23
CA ASP A 103 2.25 13.65 -6.19
C ASP A 103 2.93 14.59 -5.21
N ASP A 104 3.24 14.10 -4.03
CA ASP A 104 3.97 14.87 -3.02
C ASP A 104 5.33 15.28 -3.53
N ARG A 105 6.02 14.39 -4.20
CA ARG A 105 7.34 14.68 -4.74
C ARG A 105 7.28 15.79 -5.79
N ILE A 106 6.30 15.72 -6.66
CA ILE A 106 6.09 16.75 -7.68
C ILE A 106 5.79 18.09 -7.01
N THR A 107 4.89 18.09 -6.06
CA THR A 107 4.52 19.29 -5.31
C THR A 107 5.74 19.85 -4.59
N ASN A 108 6.51 19.00 -3.94
CA ASN A 108 7.69 19.41 -3.22
C ASN A 108 8.77 19.95 -4.16
N LEU A 109 8.91 19.35 -5.32
CA LEU A 109 9.84 19.85 -6.32
C LEU A 109 9.47 21.24 -6.81
N LEU A 110 8.19 21.47 -7.07
CA LEU A 110 7.71 22.77 -7.49
C LEU A 110 7.94 23.81 -6.39
N ASN A 111 7.57 23.46 -5.17
CA ASN A 111 7.77 24.33 -4.03
C ASN A 111 9.25 24.59 -3.78
N SER A 112 10.07 23.57 -3.92
CA SER A 112 11.51 23.72 -3.74
C SER A 112 12.13 24.63 -4.79
N ARG A 113 11.64 24.55 -6.01
CA ARG A 113 12.14 25.45 -7.06
C ARG A 113 11.81 26.90 -6.75
N GLU A 114 10.59 27.15 -6.31
CA GLU A 114 10.20 28.51 -5.92
C GLU A 114 10.99 28.99 -4.72
N VAL A 115 11.08 28.16 -3.72
CA VAL A 115 11.81 28.49 -2.50
C VAL A 115 13.28 28.67 -2.81
N ARG A 116 13.86 27.80 -3.62
CA ARG A 116 15.27 27.92 -3.97
C ARG A 116 15.57 29.08 -4.87
N ARG A 117 14.62 29.48 -5.70
CA ARG A 117 14.79 30.71 -6.44
C ARG A 117 14.81 31.90 -5.51
N ASP A 118 14.00 31.83 -4.46
CA ASP A 118 13.91 32.88 -3.47
C ASP A 118 15.00 32.77 -2.44
N LEU A 119 15.22 31.59 -1.96
CA LEU A 119 16.14 31.30 -0.90
C LEU A 119 17.44 30.84 -1.39
N ASP A 120 17.29 30.16 -2.40
CA ASP A 120 18.02 29.14 -2.68
C ASP A 120 19.10 28.75 -1.88
N ALA A 121 18.23 28.46 -1.84
CA ALA A 121 18.13 27.88 -1.42
C ALA A 121 17.87 26.95 -0.54
N GLU A 122 17.40 25.97 -0.15
CA GLU A 122 17.18 25.00 0.68
C GLU A 122 17.28 24.01 0.90
N ASP A 123 17.20 23.50 0.59
CA ASP A 123 16.97 22.64 0.92
C ASP A 123 16.90 21.99 1.38
N ALA A 124 16.60 21.97 0.99
CA ALA A 124 16.09 21.76 1.46
C ALA A 124 15.75 21.09 2.06
N GLY A 125 15.51 20.68 1.71
CA GLY A 125 14.89 20.64 2.30
C GLY A 125 14.52 20.06 2.53
N PRO A 126 14.33 19.87 2.21
CA PRO A 126 13.61 19.82 2.49
C PRO A 126 13.33 19.39 2.55
N GLU A 127 13.19 19.00 2.06
CA GLU A 127 12.68 19.51 2.06
C GLU A 127 12.40 19.44 2.36
N ASP A 128 12.46 19.03 2.03
CA ASP A 128 12.00 19.67 2.17
C ASP A 128 11.72 19.67 2.38
N ASP A 129 11.39 19.44 2.27
CA ASP A 129 10.84 20.14 2.36
C ASP A 129 10.47 20.20 2.56
N ARG A 130 10.04 20.23 2.71
CA ARG A 130 9.49 20.76 2.81
C ARG A 130 9.06 20.64 3.05
#